data_4f2dbffafeb1371842d13c3b8f21b2e0
#
_entry.id   4f2dbffafeb1371842d13c3b8f21b2e0
#
_cell.length_a   1.000
_cell.length_b   1.000
_cell.length_c   1.000
_cell.angle_alpha   90.00
_cell.angle_beta   90.00
_cell.angle_gamma   90.00
#
_symmetry.space_group_name_H-M   'P 1'
#
loop_
_entity.id
_entity.type
_entity.pdbx_description
1 polymer ?
#
loop_
_entity_poly.entity_id
_entity_poly.type
_entity_poly.pdbx_seq_one_letter_code
_entity_poly.pdbx_strand_id
1 'polypeptide(L)'
;MTLVGTDSGEGSPAEELPEQILNIGPAVPVFERDQMKVRLTIESKRGTRGPARISASVGGIQLAAAAGRVPKTGWAEVRVLGPLRRGSVGVQGFVIERGDPLGFFTHRFRRADSEWPPVLPQFKALAKRPNVRELEASLAAPRAGSGTEMFGVREYRPGDPLRRIHWRSSARHGELIVREFEPPGVQTLGIFCDPSPPTLEVADQIARLAASEAWDCLRAGGRVVLWAPGVEPSLPNESRSLWALLEWLARYPNKVDGVAAPAPLAGDAIAVVAGANAEIDDALASIRHRGGTVRAWVVGDADVGSDINVQRAGFEWPLP
;
A
#
# COMPACT_ATOMS: atom_id res chain seq x y z
N MET A 1 9.38 -7.51 12.50
CA MET A 1 9.65 -6.28 13.27
C MET A 1 9.70 -6.65 14.74
N THR A 2 10.87 -6.63 15.31
CA THR A 2 11.10 -6.96 16.74
C THR A 2 10.96 -5.65 17.51
N LEU A 3 9.94 -5.54 18.37
CA LEU A 3 9.72 -4.35 19.19
C LEU A 3 10.14 -4.66 20.64
N VAL A 4 11.11 -3.89 21.12
CA VAL A 4 11.56 -3.88 22.53
C VAL A 4 10.72 -2.82 23.26
N GLY A 5 10.00 -3.22 24.31
CA GLY A 5 9.15 -2.32 25.07
C GLY A 5 9.95 -1.56 26.13
N THR A 6 9.88 -0.24 26.12
CA THR A 6 10.30 0.62 27.23
C THR A 6 9.12 0.93 28.13
N ASP A 7 9.33 0.81 29.44
CA ASP A 7 8.36 1.07 30.50
C ASP A 7 8.19 2.60 30.73
N SER A 8 6.96 3.05 30.81
CA SER A 8 6.61 4.37 31.33
C SER A 8 5.40 4.25 32.26
N GLY A 9 5.66 3.93 33.52
CA GLY A 9 4.67 3.89 34.58
C GLY A 9 5.21 4.52 35.85
N GLU A 10 4.60 5.61 36.27
CA GLU A 10 4.89 6.24 37.58
C GLU A 10 4.47 5.34 38.75
N GLY A 11 5.41 5.09 39.66
CA GLY A 11 5.15 4.78 41.07
C GLY A 11 5.18 3.32 41.46
N SER A 12 6.34 2.66 41.44
CA SER A 12 6.84 1.69 42.45
C SER A 12 8.24 1.19 42.08
N PRO A 13 9.10 0.78 43.00
CA PRO A 13 10.48 0.48 42.69
C PRO A 13 10.57 -0.62 41.66
N ALA A 14 11.26 -0.33 40.57
CA ALA A 14 11.41 -1.15 39.40
C ALA A 14 12.08 -2.50 39.75
N GLU A 15 11.28 -3.52 39.88
CA GLU A 15 11.75 -4.88 39.68
C GLU A 15 12.06 -4.98 38.17
N GLU A 16 13.33 -5.07 37.79
CA GLU A 16 13.78 -5.31 36.41
C GLU A 16 13.04 -6.51 35.85
N LEU A 17 12.00 -6.23 35.08
CA LEU A 17 11.24 -7.26 34.37
C LEU A 17 12.16 -7.92 33.33
N PRO A 18 12.29 -9.26 33.34
CA PRO A 18 13.06 -9.95 32.33
C PRO A 18 12.49 -9.57 30.94
N GLU A 19 13.37 -9.15 30.04
CA GLU A 19 13.04 -8.88 28.64
C GLU A 19 12.10 -9.96 28.08
N GLN A 20 10.83 -9.66 27.98
CA GLN A 20 9.86 -10.48 27.31
C GLN A 20 9.75 -9.98 25.88
N ILE A 21 10.27 -10.74 24.95
CA ILE A 21 10.14 -10.44 23.53
C ILE A 21 8.79 -10.96 23.08
N LEU A 22 7.94 -10.05 22.67
CA LEU A 22 6.64 -10.35 22.13
C LEU A 22 6.65 -10.03 20.64
N ASN A 23 6.40 -11.04 19.85
CA ASN A 23 6.26 -10.87 18.42
C ASN A 23 4.82 -11.14 18.00
N ILE A 24 4.14 -10.10 17.51
CA ILE A 24 2.83 -10.22 16.90
C ILE A 24 2.93 -9.64 15.50
N GLY A 25 2.62 -10.44 14.51
CA GLY A 25 2.58 -9.96 13.16
C GLY A 25 1.99 -11.00 12.21
N PRO A 26 1.43 -10.56 11.09
CA PRO A 26 1.12 -11.47 10.01
C PRO A 26 2.44 -12.04 9.47
N ALA A 27 2.47 -13.34 9.25
CA ALA A 27 3.65 -14.03 8.74
C ALA A 27 3.93 -13.72 7.26
N VAL A 28 2.93 -13.21 6.54
CA VAL A 28 2.92 -12.90 5.10
C VAL A 28 2.00 -11.72 4.82
N PRO A 29 2.20 -11.02 3.71
CA PRO A 29 1.27 -10.01 3.25
C PRO A 29 -0.15 -10.58 3.11
N VAL A 30 -1.13 -9.80 3.56
CA VAL A 30 -2.52 -10.22 3.59
C VAL A 30 -3.28 -9.42 2.54
N PHE A 31 -4.04 -10.12 1.71
CA PHE A 31 -4.98 -9.50 0.79
C PHE A 31 -6.37 -9.44 1.41
N GLU A 32 -7.18 -8.49 0.93
CA GLU A 32 -8.57 -8.40 1.36
C GLU A 32 -9.31 -9.70 1.06
N ARG A 33 -10.31 -10.03 1.89
CA ARG A 33 -11.07 -11.28 1.85
C ARG A 33 -10.29 -12.54 2.20
N ASP A 34 -8.96 -12.47 2.36
CA ASP A 34 -8.19 -13.60 2.85
C ASP A 34 -8.24 -13.69 4.37
N GLN A 35 -8.05 -14.89 4.88
CA GLN A 35 -7.90 -15.12 6.31
C GLN A 35 -6.49 -14.74 6.75
N MET A 36 -6.39 -13.89 7.76
CA MET A 36 -5.11 -13.50 8.35
C MET A 36 -4.71 -14.48 9.46
N LYS A 37 -3.55 -15.11 9.33
CA LYS A 37 -2.95 -15.89 10.41
C LYS A 37 -2.06 -15.00 11.26
N VAL A 38 -2.44 -14.85 12.53
CA VAL A 38 -1.70 -14.07 13.51
C VAL A 38 -1.00 -15.02 14.46
N ARG A 39 0.32 -14.89 14.56
CA ARG A 39 1.11 -15.63 15.56
C ARG A 39 1.28 -14.76 16.79
N LEU A 40 0.80 -15.25 17.92
CA LEU A 40 1.03 -14.69 19.25
C LEU A 40 2.17 -15.45 19.89
N THR A 41 3.25 -14.76 20.27
CA THR A 41 4.40 -15.39 20.87
C THR A 41 4.75 -14.70 22.18
N ILE A 42 4.96 -15.46 23.24
CA ILE A 42 5.52 -14.97 24.51
C ILE A 42 6.87 -15.67 24.70
N GLU A 43 7.92 -14.89 24.76
CA GLU A 43 9.26 -15.37 25.08
C GLU A 43 9.65 -14.87 26.46
N SER A 44 10.15 -15.77 27.31
CA SER A 44 10.62 -15.44 28.66
C SER A 44 11.88 -16.22 28.97
N LYS A 45 12.99 -15.53 29.21
CA LYS A 45 14.30 -16.16 29.54
C LYS A 45 14.24 -17.15 30.72
N ARG A 46 13.32 -16.91 31.65
CA ARG A 46 13.15 -17.76 32.85
C ARG A 46 11.91 -18.65 32.83
N GLY A 47 11.03 -18.44 31.83
CA GLY A 47 9.70 -19.03 31.82
C GLY A 47 8.75 -18.34 32.82
N THR A 48 7.48 -18.74 32.85
CA THR A 48 6.54 -18.31 33.89
C THR A 48 6.11 -19.50 34.73
N ARG A 49 5.88 -19.26 36.02
CA ARG A 49 5.34 -20.32 36.93
C ARG A 49 3.83 -20.32 36.96
N GLY A 50 3.17 -19.16 36.62
CA GLY A 50 1.74 -18.97 36.59
C GLY A 50 1.20 -18.76 35.16
N PRO A 51 -0.13 -18.57 35.06
CA PRO A 51 -0.80 -18.38 33.79
C PRO A 51 -0.44 -17.04 33.17
N ALA A 52 -0.46 -16.99 31.84
CA ALA A 52 -0.33 -15.77 31.07
C ALA A 52 -1.50 -15.65 30.08
N ARG A 53 -2.04 -14.45 29.96
CA ARG A 53 -3.09 -14.11 28.98
C ARG A 53 -2.65 -12.93 28.15
N ILE A 54 -2.94 -12.99 26.88
CA ILE A 54 -2.76 -11.88 25.92
C ILE A 54 -4.14 -11.50 25.39
N SER A 55 -4.39 -10.22 25.31
CA SER A 55 -5.57 -9.68 24.62
C SER A 55 -5.21 -8.44 23.82
N ALA A 56 -5.80 -8.29 22.64
CA ALA A 56 -5.66 -7.13 21.77
C ALA A 56 -6.85 -7.03 20.82
N SER A 57 -7.11 -5.84 20.33
CA SER A 57 -8.02 -5.62 19.20
C SER A 57 -7.20 -5.41 17.93
N VAL A 58 -7.40 -6.23 16.92
CA VAL A 58 -6.70 -6.16 15.62
C VAL A 58 -7.71 -5.90 14.53
N GLY A 59 -7.65 -4.71 13.90
CA GLY A 59 -8.64 -4.32 12.89
C GLY A 59 -10.07 -4.37 13.40
N GLY A 60 -10.31 -4.07 14.68
CA GLY A 60 -11.62 -4.15 15.35
C GLY A 60 -12.02 -5.55 15.83
N ILE A 61 -11.25 -6.60 15.52
CA ILE A 61 -11.53 -7.97 15.96
C ILE A 61 -10.78 -8.25 17.26
N GLN A 62 -11.50 -8.71 18.28
CA GLN A 62 -10.91 -9.05 19.56
C GLN A 62 -10.13 -10.37 19.49
N LEU A 63 -8.87 -10.30 19.87
CA LEU A 63 -7.99 -11.46 20.03
C LEU A 63 -7.75 -11.70 21.51
N ALA A 64 -7.84 -12.95 21.92
CA ALA A 64 -7.38 -13.38 23.24
C ALA A 64 -6.77 -14.76 23.15
N ALA A 65 -5.67 -14.94 23.88
CA ALA A 65 -5.01 -16.23 24.02
C ALA A 65 -4.50 -16.39 25.46
N ALA A 66 -4.46 -17.60 25.97
CA ALA A 66 -4.05 -17.88 27.32
C ALA A 66 -3.17 -19.13 27.38
N ALA A 67 -2.07 -19.03 28.12
CA ALA A 67 -1.21 -20.15 28.46
C ALA A 67 -1.26 -20.39 29.97
N GLY A 68 -1.44 -21.63 30.40
CA GLY A 68 -1.36 -21.97 31.82
C GLY A 68 0.05 -21.79 32.38
N ARG A 69 1.07 -21.97 31.56
CA ARG A 69 2.48 -21.76 31.89
C ARG A 69 3.26 -21.45 30.61
N VAL A 70 4.16 -20.48 30.67
CA VAL A 70 5.10 -20.23 29.57
C VAL A 70 6.45 -20.92 29.86
N PRO A 71 6.86 -21.88 29.05
CA PRO A 71 8.17 -22.57 29.24
C PRO A 71 9.31 -21.61 28.88
N LYS A 72 10.55 -21.97 29.26
CA LYS A 72 11.76 -21.20 28.91
C LYS A 72 12.02 -21.13 27.42
N THR A 73 11.47 -22.08 26.64
CA THR A 73 11.52 -22.11 25.19
C THR A 73 10.52 -21.15 24.51
N GLY A 74 9.72 -20.43 25.33
CA GLY A 74 8.67 -19.60 24.83
C GLY A 74 7.34 -20.35 24.66
N TRP A 75 6.31 -19.58 24.31
CA TRP A 75 4.98 -20.09 23.98
C TRP A 75 4.49 -19.35 22.74
N ALA A 76 3.87 -20.08 21.84
CA ALA A 76 3.30 -19.52 20.64
C ALA A 76 1.94 -20.13 20.34
N GLU A 77 1.02 -19.30 19.90
CA GLU A 77 -0.30 -19.70 19.42
C GLU A 77 -0.62 -18.98 18.12
N VAL A 78 -1.24 -19.69 17.18
CA VAL A 78 -1.69 -19.10 15.92
C VAL A 78 -3.20 -18.92 15.99
N ARG A 79 -3.63 -17.71 15.78
CA ARG A 79 -5.05 -17.35 15.63
C ARG A 79 -5.35 -16.99 14.18
N VAL A 80 -6.52 -17.37 13.72
CA VAL A 80 -7.02 -17.01 12.40
C VAL A 80 -8.06 -15.92 12.60
N LEU A 81 -7.80 -14.76 11.99
CA LEU A 81 -8.78 -13.69 11.89
C LEU A 81 -9.62 -13.91 10.64
N GLY A 82 -10.89 -13.53 10.71
CA GLY A 82 -11.78 -13.51 9.55
C GLY A 82 -11.27 -12.58 8.45
N PRO A 83 -11.91 -12.60 7.30
CA PRO A 83 -11.51 -11.76 6.18
C PRO A 83 -11.54 -10.29 6.60
N LEU A 84 -10.40 -9.63 6.44
CA LEU A 84 -10.26 -8.19 6.68
C LEU A 84 -10.54 -7.44 5.38
N ARG A 85 -10.96 -6.21 5.55
CA ARG A 85 -11.06 -5.27 4.46
C ARG A 85 -9.68 -4.67 4.17
N ARG A 86 -9.43 -4.24 2.93
CA ARG A 86 -8.20 -3.52 2.61
C ARG A 86 -8.05 -2.25 3.46
N GLY A 87 -6.83 -1.87 3.74
CA GLY A 87 -6.51 -0.67 4.50
C GLY A 87 -5.57 -0.92 5.66
N SER A 88 -5.31 0.12 6.43
CA SER A 88 -4.49 0.05 7.64
C SER A 88 -5.13 -0.85 8.69
N VAL A 89 -4.32 -1.66 9.33
CA VAL A 89 -4.76 -2.54 10.42
C VAL A 89 -4.16 -2.05 11.72
N GLY A 90 -4.98 -1.39 12.53
CA GLY A 90 -4.59 -0.96 13.86
C GLY A 90 -4.59 -2.13 14.85
N VAL A 91 -3.59 -2.15 15.72
CA VAL A 91 -3.53 -3.01 16.91
C VAL A 91 -3.72 -2.13 18.13
N GLN A 92 -4.83 -2.29 18.81
CA GLN A 92 -5.24 -1.45 19.92
C GLN A 92 -5.45 -2.28 21.19
N GLY A 93 -5.32 -1.61 22.35
CA GLY A 93 -5.64 -2.22 23.63
C GLY A 93 -4.85 -3.48 23.93
N PHE A 94 -3.58 -3.53 23.49
CA PHE A 94 -2.73 -4.68 23.75
C PHE A 94 -2.41 -4.79 25.23
N VAL A 95 -2.84 -5.90 25.83
CA VAL A 95 -2.65 -6.20 27.27
C VAL A 95 -2.09 -7.60 27.45
N ILE A 96 -1.05 -7.69 28.28
CA ILE A 96 -0.55 -8.95 28.80
C ILE A 96 -0.87 -9.02 30.27
N GLU A 97 -1.54 -10.08 30.68
CA GLU A 97 -1.79 -10.39 32.08
C GLU A 97 -0.97 -11.62 32.48
N ARG A 98 -0.23 -11.52 33.58
CA ARG A 98 0.54 -12.61 34.14
C ARG A 98 0.11 -12.85 35.57
N GLY A 99 -0.40 -14.04 35.82
CA GLY A 99 -0.74 -14.49 37.17
C GLY A 99 0.45 -15.13 37.90
N ASP A 100 0.42 -15.08 39.21
CA ASP A 100 1.27 -15.93 40.05
C ASP A 100 0.77 -17.38 40.07
N PRO A 101 1.57 -18.36 40.50
CA PRO A 101 1.18 -19.78 40.52
C PRO A 101 -0.01 -20.11 41.41
N LEU A 102 -0.28 -19.29 42.42
CA LEU A 102 -1.38 -19.46 43.37
C LEU A 102 -2.64 -18.66 43.04
N GLY A 103 -2.53 -17.75 42.03
CA GLY A 103 -3.66 -16.96 41.57
C GLY A 103 -4.00 -15.74 42.42
N PHE A 104 -3.14 -15.38 43.39
CA PHE A 104 -3.41 -14.25 44.29
C PHE A 104 -3.08 -12.90 43.68
N PHE A 105 -2.12 -12.87 42.73
CA PHE A 105 -1.64 -11.64 42.10
C PHE A 105 -1.67 -11.75 40.58
N THR A 106 -2.05 -10.65 39.93
CA THR A 106 -1.99 -10.52 38.49
C THR A 106 -1.27 -9.23 38.12
N HIS A 107 -0.17 -9.36 37.39
CA HIS A 107 0.52 -8.23 36.79
C HIS A 107 -0.04 -7.96 35.41
N ARG A 108 -0.32 -6.70 35.12
CA ARG A 108 -0.91 -6.27 33.84
C ARG A 108 0.04 -5.30 33.16
N PHE A 109 0.44 -5.63 31.95
CA PHE A 109 1.27 -4.79 31.09
C PHE A 109 0.44 -4.32 29.92
N ARG A 110 0.47 -3.02 29.66
CA ARG A 110 -0.14 -2.42 28.47
C ARG A 110 0.94 -2.00 27.50
N ARG A 111 0.66 -2.12 26.23
CA ARG A 111 1.52 -1.65 25.15
C ARG A 111 0.81 -0.54 24.39
N ALA A 112 1.60 0.38 23.85
CA ALA A 112 1.07 1.42 22.97
C ALA A 112 0.43 0.80 21.73
N ASP A 113 -0.59 1.45 21.23
CA ASP A 113 -1.24 1.10 19.98
C ASP A 113 -0.22 1.15 18.83
N SER A 114 -0.37 0.27 17.87
CA SER A 114 0.53 0.17 16.73
C SER A 114 -0.24 -0.13 15.45
N GLU A 115 0.37 0.15 14.32
CA GLU A 115 -0.17 -0.24 13.02
C GLU A 115 0.62 -1.43 12.46
N TRP A 116 -0.10 -2.35 11.85
CA TRP A 116 0.48 -3.42 11.06
C TRP A 116 0.59 -3.01 9.58
N PRO A 117 1.35 -3.79 8.79
CA PRO A 117 1.31 -3.65 7.35
C PRO A 117 -0.15 -3.68 6.86
N PRO A 118 -0.52 -2.83 5.91
CA PRO A 118 -1.89 -2.74 5.46
C PRO A 118 -2.34 -4.02 4.77
N VAL A 119 -3.63 -4.30 4.85
CA VAL A 119 -4.29 -5.32 4.02
C VAL A 119 -4.38 -4.80 2.59
N LEU A 120 -3.84 -5.55 1.66
CA LEU A 120 -3.70 -5.16 0.27
C LEU A 120 -4.99 -5.43 -0.53
N PRO A 121 -5.29 -4.65 -1.58
CA PRO A 121 -6.39 -4.94 -2.48
C PRO A 121 -6.12 -6.21 -3.28
N GLN A 122 -7.16 -7.00 -3.54
CA GLN A 122 -7.06 -8.09 -4.50
C GLN A 122 -6.89 -7.55 -5.91
N PHE A 123 -6.17 -8.29 -6.75
CA PHE A 123 -6.04 -7.97 -8.16
C PHE A 123 -6.06 -9.25 -9.00
N LYS A 124 -6.39 -9.11 -10.27
CA LYS A 124 -6.42 -10.19 -11.25
C LYS A 124 -5.99 -9.68 -12.61
N ALA A 125 -5.29 -10.50 -13.37
CA ALA A 125 -4.97 -10.16 -14.75
C ALA A 125 -6.25 -9.94 -15.58
N LEU A 126 -6.33 -8.78 -16.24
CA LEU A 126 -7.42 -8.38 -17.12
C LEU A 126 -7.12 -8.74 -18.59
N ALA A 127 -5.96 -9.34 -18.86
CA ALA A 127 -5.34 -9.57 -20.17
C ALA A 127 -6.15 -10.43 -21.17
N LYS A 128 -7.33 -10.95 -20.80
CA LYS A 128 -8.23 -11.64 -21.73
C LYS A 128 -9.14 -10.70 -22.54
N ARG A 129 -9.06 -9.38 -22.32
CA ARG A 129 -9.91 -8.41 -23.02
C ARG A 129 -9.19 -7.81 -24.24
N PRO A 130 -9.86 -7.64 -25.38
CA PRO A 130 -9.25 -7.20 -26.65
C PRO A 130 -8.50 -5.85 -26.53
N ASN A 131 -8.95 -4.96 -25.64
CA ASN A 131 -8.36 -3.62 -25.47
C ASN A 131 -6.98 -3.64 -24.77
N VAL A 132 -6.60 -4.74 -24.12
CA VAL A 132 -5.26 -4.88 -23.50
C VAL A 132 -4.21 -5.12 -24.58
N ARG A 133 -4.55 -5.80 -25.68
CA ARG A 133 -3.64 -5.96 -26.82
C ARG A 133 -3.27 -4.64 -27.50
N GLU A 134 -4.20 -3.69 -27.53
CA GLU A 134 -3.91 -2.34 -28.06
C GLU A 134 -2.97 -1.59 -27.11
N LEU A 135 -3.14 -1.72 -25.80
CA LEU A 135 -2.23 -1.14 -24.82
C LEU A 135 -0.85 -1.84 -24.86
N GLU A 136 -0.82 -3.18 -24.93
CA GLU A 136 0.42 -3.94 -25.10
C GLU A 136 1.14 -3.57 -26.40
N ALA A 137 0.43 -3.42 -27.49
CA ALA A 137 0.98 -2.96 -28.77
C ALA A 137 1.46 -1.51 -28.67
N SER A 138 0.74 -0.65 -27.97
CA SER A 138 1.11 0.75 -27.70
C SER A 138 2.33 0.85 -26.78
N LEU A 139 2.43 -0.02 -25.77
CA LEU A 139 3.58 -0.10 -24.86
C LEU A 139 4.81 -0.72 -25.53
N ALA A 140 4.62 -1.61 -26.49
CA ALA A 140 5.71 -2.27 -27.24
C ALA A 140 6.20 -1.46 -28.44
N ALA A 141 5.37 -0.55 -28.99
CA ALA A 141 5.74 0.27 -30.13
C ALA A 141 6.68 1.42 -29.71
N PRO A 142 7.92 1.50 -30.22
CA PRO A 142 8.78 2.66 -29.95
C PRO A 142 8.13 3.91 -30.52
N ARG A 143 7.66 4.82 -29.67
CA ARG A 143 7.21 6.15 -30.12
C ARG A 143 8.43 7.03 -30.35
N ALA A 144 8.52 7.63 -31.53
CA ALA A 144 9.54 8.64 -31.82
C ALA A 144 9.39 9.79 -30.81
N GLY A 145 10.33 9.93 -29.89
CA GLY A 145 10.37 10.97 -28.86
C GLY A 145 10.37 10.50 -27.40
N SER A 146 10.04 9.24 -27.12
CA SER A 146 9.92 8.75 -25.74
C SER A 146 11.22 8.60 -24.94
N GLY A 147 12.38 8.65 -25.60
CA GLY A 147 13.70 8.52 -24.95
C GLY A 147 14.32 9.83 -24.44
N THR A 148 13.64 10.96 -24.53
CA THR A 148 14.14 12.28 -24.17
C THR A 148 13.39 12.94 -23.00
N GLU A 149 12.30 12.36 -22.52
CA GLU A 149 11.56 12.91 -21.39
C GLU A 149 12.28 12.64 -20.07
N MET A 150 12.41 13.68 -19.26
CA MET A 150 13.00 13.62 -17.94
C MET A 150 11.99 12.97 -17.00
N PHE A 151 12.29 11.76 -16.56
CA PHE A 151 11.41 10.99 -15.67
C PHE A 151 11.54 11.41 -14.20
N GLY A 152 12.76 11.82 -13.79
CA GLY A 152 13.01 12.19 -12.41
C GLY A 152 14.45 12.67 -12.20
N VAL A 153 14.79 12.87 -10.95
CA VAL A 153 16.14 13.19 -10.50
C VAL A 153 16.53 12.25 -9.36
N ARG A 154 17.76 11.76 -9.36
CA ARG A 154 18.33 10.97 -8.28
C ARG A 154 19.75 11.43 -7.97
N GLU A 155 20.28 11.03 -6.84
CA GLU A 155 21.68 11.25 -6.50
C GLU A 155 22.62 10.58 -7.49
N TYR A 156 23.74 11.26 -7.77
CA TYR A 156 24.82 10.77 -8.63
C TYR A 156 25.45 9.52 -8.02
N ARG A 157 25.71 8.55 -8.86
CA ARG A 157 26.51 7.36 -8.51
C ARG A 157 27.75 7.30 -9.40
N PRO A 158 28.92 6.83 -8.87
CA PRO A 158 30.11 6.64 -9.68
C PRO A 158 29.81 5.79 -10.92
N GLY A 159 30.10 6.34 -12.12
CA GLY A 159 29.76 5.72 -13.40
C GLY A 159 28.61 6.40 -14.16
N ASP A 160 27.88 7.30 -13.55
CA ASP A 160 26.85 8.08 -14.26
C ASP A 160 27.49 9.09 -15.22
N PRO A 161 26.91 9.28 -16.42
CA PRO A 161 27.40 10.27 -17.37
C PRO A 161 27.25 11.69 -16.85
N LEU A 162 28.36 12.43 -16.75
CA LEU A 162 28.38 13.82 -16.23
C LEU A 162 27.44 14.77 -17.02
N ARG A 163 27.18 14.52 -18.29
CA ARG A 163 26.22 15.28 -19.13
C ARG A 163 24.78 15.19 -18.63
N ARG A 164 24.44 14.23 -17.76
CA ARG A 164 23.11 14.03 -17.18
C ARG A 164 22.95 14.75 -15.83
N ILE A 165 23.97 15.40 -15.33
CA ILE A 165 23.88 16.15 -14.07
C ILE A 165 22.90 17.31 -14.22
N HIS A 166 21.96 17.41 -13.29
CA HIS A 166 21.04 18.53 -13.19
C HIS A 166 21.66 19.64 -12.32
N TRP A 167 22.53 20.44 -12.90
CA TRP A 167 23.33 21.45 -12.19
C TRP A 167 22.52 22.39 -11.29
N ARG A 168 21.32 22.76 -11.72
CA ARG A 168 20.44 23.67 -10.94
C ARG A 168 19.93 23.01 -9.64
N SER A 169 19.59 21.74 -9.68
CA SER A 169 19.17 20.98 -8.47
C SER A 169 20.38 20.64 -7.61
N SER A 170 21.50 20.25 -8.22
CA SER A 170 22.74 19.97 -7.50
C SER A 170 23.21 21.19 -6.70
N ALA A 171 23.15 22.38 -7.29
CA ALA A 171 23.53 23.63 -6.61
C ALA A 171 22.59 23.99 -5.42
N ARG A 172 21.35 23.52 -5.43
CA ARG A 172 20.41 23.77 -4.33
C ARG A 172 20.55 22.79 -3.18
N HIS A 173 20.89 21.54 -3.46
CA HIS A 173 20.94 20.47 -2.47
C HIS A 173 22.36 20.20 -1.96
N GLY A 174 23.40 20.80 -2.59
CA GLY A 174 24.80 20.58 -2.21
C GLY A 174 25.37 19.23 -2.64
N GLU A 175 24.61 18.42 -3.33
CA GLU A 175 24.95 17.07 -3.80
C GLU A 175 24.73 16.94 -5.30
N LEU A 176 25.52 16.10 -5.97
CA LEU A 176 25.37 15.90 -7.41
C LEU A 176 24.08 15.12 -7.70
N ILE A 177 23.19 15.75 -8.44
CA ILE A 177 21.90 15.19 -8.85
C ILE A 177 21.91 14.93 -10.35
N VAL A 178 21.54 13.72 -10.73
CA VAL A 178 21.47 13.26 -12.14
C VAL A 178 20.03 13.23 -12.63
N ARG A 179 19.82 13.69 -13.85
CA ARG A 179 18.54 13.53 -14.56
C ARG A 179 18.38 12.07 -14.94
N GLU A 180 17.28 11.49 -14.53
CA GLU A 180 16.87 10.16 -14.94
C GLU A 180 15.93 10.29 -16.15
N PHE A 181 16.35 9.74 -17.28
CA PHE A 181 15.56 9.71 -18.50
C PHE A 181 14.89 8.34 -18.64
N GLU A 182 13.70 8.35 -19.16
CA GLU A 182 13.01 7.11 -19.47
C GLU A 182 13.79 6.33 -20.55
N PRO A 183 14.09 5.03 -20.34
CA PRO A 183 14.71 4.21 -21.38
C PRO A 183 13.83 4.20 -22.63
N PRO A 184 14.39 4.27 -23.84
CA PRO A 184 13.61 4.17 -25.07
C PRO A 184 12.77 2.87 -25.07
N GLY A 185 11.46 2.98 -25.22
CA GLY A 185 10.54 1.84 -25.30
C GLY A 185 9.85 1.44 -24.00
N VAL A 186 10.16 2.06 -22.83
CA VAL A 186 9.39 1.84 -21.59
C VAL A 186 8.42 2.99 -21.42
N GLN A 187 7.12 2.69 -21.55
CA GLN A 187 6.07 3.68 -21.32
C GLN A 187 5.62 3.68 -19.86
N THR A 188 5.31 4.88 -19.37
CA THR A 188 4.71 5.07 -18.05
C THR A 188 3.20 5.19 -18.22
N LEU A 189 2.46 4.30 -17.58
CA LEU A 189 1.00 4.33 -17.48
C LEU A 189 0.60 5.13 -16.25
N GLY A 190 -0.18 6.20 -16.44
CA GLY A 190 -0.87 6.89 -15.36
C GLY A 190 -2.17 6.15 -15.01
N ILE A 191 -2.38 5.79 -13.75
CA ILE A 191 -3.67 5.30 -13.27
C ILE A 191 -4.24 6.35 -12.33
N PHE A 192 -5.33 6.99 -12.77
CA PHE A 192 -5.96 8.11 -12.10
C PHE A 192 -7.22 7.65 -11.38
N CYS A 193 -7.21 7.72 -10.06
CA CYS A 193 -8.28 7.22 -9.22
C CYS A 193 -9.20 8.36 -8.75
N ASP A 194 -10.49 8.07 -8.60
CA ASP A 194 -11.48 9.01 -8.08
C ASP A 194 -11.07 9.53 -6.69
N PRO A 195 -10.92 10.85 -6.46
CA PRO A 195 -10.49 11.37 -5.17
C PRO A 195 -11.54 11.24 -4.08
N SER A 196 -12.81 11.03 -4.43
CA SER A 196 -13.93 11.05 -3.49
C SER A 196 -14.98 9.98 -3.81
N PRO A 197 -14.61 8.69 -3.76
CA PRO A 197 -15.55 7.62 -4.01
C PRO A 197 -16.74 7.71 -3.02
N PRO A 198 -17.99 7.55 -3.49
CA PRO A 198 -19.19 7.79 -2.68
C PRO A 198 -19.33 6.81 -1.52
N THR A 199 -18.82 5.61 -1.66
CA THR A 199 -18.83 4.58 -0.59
C THR A 199 -17.48 3.88 -0.51
N LEU A 200 -17.27 3.25 0.63
CA LEU A 200 -16.07 2.44 0.83
C LEU A 200 -16.02 1.22 -0.11
N GLU A 201 -17.16 0.67 -0.50
CA GLU A 201 -17.24 -0.44 -1.44
C GLU A 201 -16.81 -0.02 -2.85
N VAL A 202 -17.22 1.17 -3.27
CA VAL A 202 -16.73 1.80 -4.51
C VAL A 202 -15.23 2.03 -4.46
N ALA A 203 -14.71 2.55 -3.34
CA ALA A 203 -13.28 2.75 -3.15
C ALA A 203 -12.50 1.42 -3.25
N ASP A 204 -13.04 0.34 -2.70
CA ASP A 204 -12.43 -0.98 -2.79
C ASP A 204 -12.41 -1.50 -4.22
N GLN A 205 -13.50 -1.31 -4.97
CA GLN A 205 -13.58 -1.73 -6.37
C GLN A 205 -12.61 -0.91 -7.25
N ILE A 206 -12.52 0.41 -7.03
CA ILE A 206 -11.53 1.26 -7.70
C ILE A 206 -10.11 0.74 -7.43
N ALA A 207 -9.79 0.43 -6.17
CA ALA A 207 -8.46 -0.07 -5.82
C ALA A 207 -8.14 -1.43 -6.47
N ARG A 208 -9.12 -2.35 -6.59
CA ARG A 208 -8.96 -3.64 -7.27
C ARG A 208 -8.70 -3.49 -8.77
N LEU A 209 -9.46 -2.60 -9.42
CA LEU A 209 -9.28 -2.30 -10.83
C LEU A 209 -7.93 -1.66 -11.10
N ALA A 210 -7.57 -0.63 -10.31
CA ALA A 210 -6.28 0.04 -10.42
C ALA A 210 -5.09 -0.93 -10.17
N ALA A 211 -5.21 -1.83 -9.19
CA ALA A 211 -4.21 -2.86 -8.92
C ALA A 211 -4.07 -3.85 -10.07
N SER A 212 -5.19 -4.22 -10.71
CA SER A 212 -5.19 -5.15 -11.83
C SER A 212 -4.58 -4.55 -13.08
N GLU A 213 -4.87 -3.29 -13.39
CA GLU A 213 -4.25 -2.55 -14.48
C GLU A 213 -2.75 -2.33 -14.25
N ALA A 214 -2.37 -2.00 -13.00
CA ALA A 214 -0.97 -1.88 -12.63
C ALA A 214 -0.23 -3.20 -12.81
N TRP A 215 -0.82 -4.32 -12.40
CA TRP A 215 -0.25 -5.65 -12.58
C TRP A 215 -0.04 -5.99 -14.06
N ASP A 216 -1.03 -5.76 -14.89
CA ASP A 216 -0.93 -6.06 -16.33
C ASP A 216 0.13 -5.20 -17.01
N CYS A 217 0.20 -3.90 -16.69
CA CYS A 217 1.25 -3.01 -17.20
C CYS A 217 2.66 -3.44 -16.77
N LEU A 218 2.85 -3.77 -15.48
CA LEU A 218 4.15 -4.20 -14.98
C LEU A 218 4.60 -5.53 -15.59
N ARG A 219 3.67 -6.47 -15.82
CA ARG A 219 3.97 -7.74 -16.51
C ARG A 219 4.41 -7.52 -17.96
N ALA A 220 3.89 -6.50 -18.61
CA ALA A 220 4.31 -6.10 -19.96
C ALA A 220 5.65 -5.33 -19.96
N GLY A 221 6.29 -5.12 -18.81
CA GLY A 221 7.55 -4.40 -18.67
C GLY A 221 7.41 -2.88 -18.59
N GLY A 222 6.18 -2.36 -18.48
CA GLY A 222 5.87 -0.95 -18.32
C GLY A 222 6.20 -0.42 -16.92
N ARG A 223 5.89 0.86 -16.70
CA ARG A 223 5.92 1.56 -15.42
C ARG A 223 4.54 2.10 -15.08
N VAL A 224 4.21 2.22 -13.81
CA VAL A 224 2.91 2.70 -13.36
C VAL A 224 3.08 3.83 -12.35
N VAL A 225 2.31 4.88 -12.51
CA VAL A 225 2.16 5.95 -11.52
C VAL A 225 0.69 6.03 -11.13
N LEU A 226 0.41 5.92 -9.83
CA LEU A 226 -0.92 6.11 -9.27
C LEU A 226 -1.08 7.55 -8.83
N TRP A 227 -2.23 8.13 -9.12
CA TRP A 227 -2.57 9.49 -8.72
C TRP A 227 -4.07 9.63 -8.49
N ALA A 228 -4.43 10.47 -7.53
CA ALA A 228 -5.78 10.99 -7.35
C ALA A 228 -5.67 12.45 -6.90
N PRO A 229 -6.55 13.34 -7.34
CA PRO A 229 -6.58 14.73 -6.89
C PRO A 229 -6.64 14.82 -5.35
N GLY A 230 -5.77 15.64 -4.73
CA GLY A 230 -5.70 15.77 -3.27
C GLY A 230 -5.08 14.57 -2.54
N VAL A 231 -4.51 13.63 -3.26
CA VAL A 231 -3.75 12.49 -2.71
C VAL A 231 -2.32 12.54 -3.24
N GLU A 232 -1.35 12.20 -2.39
CA GLU A 232 0.04 12.12 -2.82
C GLU A 232 0.21 11.03 -3.91
N PRO A 233 0.82 11.34 -5.07
CA PRO A 233 1.04 10.35 -6.10
C PRO A 233 2.06 9.31 -5.66
N SER A 234 2.04 8.11 -6.27
CA SER A 234 3.09 7.12 -6.06
C SER A 234 4.44 7.64 -6.56
N LEU A 235 5.52 7.29 -5.86
CA LEU A 235 6.85 7.79 -6.18
C LEU A 235 7.37 7.18 -7.49
N PRO A 236 8.04 7.97 -8.36
CA PRO A 236 8.59 7.47 -9.62
C PRO A 236 9.54 6.28 -9.47
N ASN A 237 10.33 6.23 -8.39
CA ASN A 237 11.26 5.13 -8.12
C ASN A 237 10.55 3.80 -7.80
N GLU A 238 9.31 3.87 -7.37
CA GLU A 238 8.46 2.73 -7.03
C GLU A 238 7.58 2.27 -8.19
N SER A 239 7.62 2.97 -9.32
CA SER A 239 6.78 2.74 -10.50
C SER A 239 6.91 1.35 -11.15
N ARG A 240 7.90 0.57 -10.75
CA ARG A 240 8.11 -0.84 -11.14
C ARG A 240 7.85 -1.82 -10.00
N SER A 241 7.55 -1.33 -8.82
CA SER A 241 7.29 -2.14 -7.63
C SER A 241 5.79 -2.35 -7.46
N LEU A 242 5.28 -3.52 -7.84
CA LEU A 242 3.89 -3.86 -7.58
C LEU A 242 3.54 -3.71 -6.09
N TRP A 243 4.49 -4.05 -5.22
CA TRP A 243 4.31 -3.97 -3.78
C TRP A 243 4.00 -2.54 -3.32
N ALA A 244 4.82 -1.58 -3.72
CA ALA A 244 4.63 -0.17 -3.38
C ALA A 244 3.30 0.38 -3.92
N LEU A 245 2.92 -0.02 -5.14
CA LEU A 245 1.63 0.36 -5.72
C LEU A 245 0.45 -0.24 -4.95
N LEU A 246 0.54 -1.50 -4.53
CA LEU A 246 -0.50 -2.13 -3.71
C LEU A 246 -0.60 -1.49 -2.32
N GLU A 247 0.50 -1.10 -1.70
CA GLU A 247 0.50 -0.37 -0.42
C GLU A 247 -0.16 1.01 -0.56
N TRP A 248 0.12 1.74 -1.65
CA TRP A 248 -0.56 2.99 -1.94
C TRP A 248 -2.08 2.78 -2.08
N LEU A 249 -2.48 1.80 -2.88
CA LEU A 249 -3.89 1.45 -3.09
C LEU A 249 -4.56 0.92 -1.82
N ALA A 250 -3.84 0.28 -0.93
CA ALA A 250 -4.37 -0.16 0.35
C ALA A 250 -4.79 1.03 1.23
N ARG A 251 -4.07 2.14 1.17
CA ARG A 251 -4.37 3.37 1.93
C ARG A 251 -5.35 4.30 1.21
N TYR A 252 -5.56 4.11 -0.09
CA TYR A 252 -6.47 4.93 -0.89
C TYR A 252 -7.95 4.81 -0.41
N PRO A 253 -8.74 5.89 -0.37
CA PRO A 253 -8.40 7.28 -0.62
C PRO A 253 -7.83 7.97 0.63
N ASN A 254 -6.51 8.07 0.73
CA ASN A 254 -5.86 8.77 1.83
C ASN A 254 -5.66 10.24 1.42
N LYS A 255 -6.58 11.11 1.82
CA LYS A 255 -6.50 12.54 1.53
C LYS A 255 -5.39 13.17 2.38
N VAL A 256 -4.56 13.97 1.75
CA VAL A 256 -3.52 14.75 2.42
C VAL A 256 -4.03 16.18 2.57
N ASP A 257 -3.95 16.73 3.78
CA ASP A 257 -4.21 18.14 4.01
C ASP A 257 -3.09 18.97 3.37
N GLY A 258 -3.40 19.68 2.31
CA GLY A 258 -2.42 20.51 1.62
C GLY A 258 -2.77 20.81 0.16
N VAL A 259 -1.80 21.36 -0.56
CA VAL A 259 -1.93 21.64 -1.99
C VAL A 259 -1.90 20.32 -2.75
N ALA A 260 -2.93 20.05 -3.54
CA ALA A 260 -3.00 18.88 -4.39
C ALA A 260 -1.77 18.79 -5.30
N ALA A 261 -1.11 17.64 -5.31
CA ALA A 261 -0.02 17.40 -6.25
C ALA A 261 -0.58 17.39 -7.68
N PRO A 262 0.11 18.02 -8.63
CA PRO A 262 -0.33 18.02 -10.04
C PRO A 262 -0.32 16.60 -10.59
N ALA A 263 -1.15 16.37 -11.60
CA ALA A 263 -1.17 15.08 -12.31
C ALA A 263 0.23 14.72 -12.84
N PRO A 264 0.69 13.49 -12.61
CA PRO A 264 2.00 13.06 -13.06
C PRO A 264 2.06 12.98 -14.58
N LEU A 265 3.26 13.18 -15.12
CA LEU A 265 3.53 12.97 -16.54
C LEU A 265 3.45 11.47 -16.85
N ALA A 266 2.56 11.11 -17.76
CA ALA A 266 2.39 9.75 -18.24
C ALA A 266 2.25 9.75 -19.77
N GLY A 267 2.68 8.67 -20.41
CA GLY A 267 2.52 8.48 -21.86
C GLY A 267 1.08 8.09 -22.21
N ASP A 268 0.50 7.20 -21.43
CA ASP A 268 -0.88 6.74 -21.52
C ASP A 268 -1.56 6.84 -20.14
N ALA A 269 -2.89 6.91 -20.12
CA ALA A 269 -3.60 6.93 -18.85
C ALA A 269 -4.88 6.10 -18.83
N ILE A 270 -5.20 5.64 -17.63
CA ILE A 270 -6.45 4.98 -17.30
C ILE A 270 -7.07 5.72 -16.10
N ALA A 271 -8.28 6.24 -16.29
CA ALA A 271 -9.07 6.71 -15.16
C ALA A 271 -9.85 5.53 -14.54
N VAL A 272 -9.94 5.47 -13.22
CA VAL A 272 -10.78 4.52 -12.49
C VAL A 272 -11.65 5.34 -11.53
N VAL A 273 -12.87 5.59 -11.95
CA VAL A 273 -13.75 6.60 -11.33
C VAL A 273 -15.15 6.06 -11.09
N ALA A 274 -15.87 6.71 -10.18
CA ALA A 274 -17.28 6.46 -9.91
C ALA A 274 -18.19 7.63 -10.34
N GLY A 275 -17.60 8.70 -10.89
CA GLY A 275 -18.29 9.88 -11.36
C GLY A 275 -17.37 10.81 -12.14
N ALA A 276 -17.90 11.86 -12.70
CA ALA A 276 -17.13 12.89 -13.39
C ALA A 276 -16.26 13.68 -12.39
N ASN A 277 -15.01 13.95 -12.76
CA ASN A 277 -14.08 14.77 -11.99
C ASN A 277 -13.25 15.66 -12.92
N ALA A 278 -13.41 16.97 -12.80
CA ALA A 278 -12.80 17.94 -13.71
C ALA A 278 -11.26 17.86 -13.72
N GLU A 279 -10.60 17.63 -12.57
CA GLU A 279 -9.14 17.53 -12.51
C GLU A 279 -8.62 16.28 -13.23
N ILE A 280 -9.35 15.16 -13.12
CA ILE A 280 -9.03 13.94 -13.86
C ILE A 280 -9.27 14.15 -15.35
N ASP A 281 -10.40 14.77 -15.72
CA ASP A 281 -10.75 15.03 -17.12
C ASP A 281 -9.70 15.93 -17.79
N ASP A 282 -9.24 16.99 -17.11
CA ASP A 282 -8.19 17.89 -17.59
C ASP A 282 -6.85 17.13 -17.76
N ALA A 283 -6.51 16.27 -16.81
CA ALA A 283 -5.30 15.46 -16.87
C ALA A 283 -5.33 14.47 -18.05
N LEU A 284 -6.47 13.80 -18.28
CA LEU A 284 -6.68 12.91 -19.41
C LEU A 284 -6.65 13.66 -20.75
N ALA A 285 -7.29 14.84 -20.82
CA ALA A 285 -7.25 15.71 -22.01
C ALA A 285 -5.82 16.13 -22.35
N SER A 286 -5.01 16.47 -21.34
CA SER A 286 -3.59 16.82 -21.52
C SER A 286 -2.78 15.66 -22.10
N ILE A 287 -3.00 14.43 -21.65
CA ILE A 287 -2.32 13.23 -22.16
C ILE A 287 -2.74 12.95 -23.60
N ARG A 288 -4.04 13.02 -23.89
CA ARG A 288 -4.57 12.85 -25.25
C ARG A 288 -4.03 13.90 -26.22
N HIS A 289 -3.92 15.15 -25.78
CA HIS A 289 -3.36 16.22 -26.59
C HIS A 289 -1.89 15.99 -26.96
N ARG A 290 -1.15 15.30 -26.09
CA ARG A 290 0.24 14.86 -26.33
C ARG A 290 0.34 13.57 -27.17
N GLY A 291 -0.77 13.02 -27.65
CA GLY A 291 -0.81 11.80 -28.46
C GLY A 291 -0.85 10.50 -27.66
N GLY A 292 -1.06 10.58 -26.32
CA GLY A 292 -1.26 9.43 -25.46
C GLY A 292 -2.64 8.79 -25.63
N THR A 293 -2.74 7.50 -25.27
CA THR A 293 -4.04 6.82 -25.23
C THR A 293 -4.67 6.98 -23.86
N VAL A 294 -5.98 7.20 -23.84
CA VAL A 294 -6.75 7.34 -22.59
C VAL A 294 -7.96 6.42 -22.61
N ARG A 295 -8.27 5.83 -21.48
CA ARG A 295 -9.47 5.02 -21.26
C ARG A 295 -9.95 5.16 -19.82
N ALA A 296 -11.18 4.73 -19.55
CA ALA A 296 -11.75 4.82 -18.21
C ALA A 296 -12.46 3.52 -17.80
N TRP A 297 -12.31 3.17 -16.55
CA TRP A 297 -13.20 2.28 -15.82
C TRP A 297 -14.18 3.13 -15.01
N VAL A 298 -15.47 2.83 -15.16
CA VAL A 298 -16.52 3.44 -14.36
C VAL A 298 -17.11 2.39 -13.44
N VAL A 299 -17.03 2.65 -12.13
CA VAL A 299 -17.61 1.79 -11.10
C VAL A 299 -19.04 2.24 -10.83
N GLY A 300 -20.01 1.38 -11.14
CA GLY A 300 -21.43 1.71 -11.06
C GLY A 300 -21.98 2.34 -12.36
N ASP A 301 -23.08 3.10 -12.23
CA ASP A 301 -23.89 3.57 -13.36
C ASP A 301 -23.67 5.06 -13.71
N ALA A 302 -22.66 5.69 -13.13
CA ALA A 302 -22.40 7.10 -13.37
C ALA A 302 -22.07 7.38 -14.84
N ASP A 303 -22.50 8.54 -15.32
CA ASP A 303 -22.16 9.02 -16.66
C ASP A 303 -20.84 9.78 -16.61
N VAL A 304 -19.89 9.36 -17.44
CA VAL A 304 -18.58 9.98 -17.60
C VAL A 304 -18.46 10.31 -19.08
N GLY A 305 -18.09 11.54 -19.40
CA GLY A 305 -18.15 12.16 -20.73
C GLY A 305 -17.82 11.23 -21.91
N SER A 306 -18.52 11.43 -23.01
CA SER A 306 -18.64 10.50 -24.15
C SER A 306 -17.39 10.30 -25.01
N ASP A 307 -16.33 11.07 -24.80
CA ASP A 307 -15.15 11.10 -25.68
C ASP A 307 -14.04 10.11 -25.36
N ILE A 308 -14.24 9.26 -24.35
CA ILE A 308 -13.23 8.31 -23.85
C ILE A 308 -13.78 6.88 -23.99
N ASN A 309 -12.91 5.93 -24.28
CA ASN A 309 -13.28 4.52 -24.24
C ASN A 309 -13.60 4.11 -22.80
N VAL A 310 -14.87 3.95 -22.49
CA VAL A 310 -15.39 3.66 -21.16
C VAL A 310 -15.71 2.18 -21.01
N GLN A 311 -15.19 1.56 -19.99
CA GLN A 311 -15.57 0.23 -19.54
C GLN A 311 -16.31 0.35 -18.19
N ARG A 312 -17.41 -0.39 -18.02
CA ARG A 312 -18.17 -0.40 -16.78
C ARG A 312 -17.83 -1.62 -15.94
N ALA A 313 -17.69 -1.42 -14.65
CA ALA A 313 -17.47 -2.47 -13.67
C ALA A 313 -18.54 -2.43 -12.58
N GLY A 314 -19.15 -3.58 -12.32
CA GLY A 314 -19.98 -3.78 -11.13
C GLY A 314 -19.14 -4.02 -9.88
N PHE A 315 -19.80 -4.43 -8.79
CA PHE A 315 -19.15 -4.71 -7.50
C PHE A 315 -18.69 -6.18 -7.36
N GLU A 316 -19.00 -7.02 -8.33
CA GLU A 316 -18.57 -8.41 -8.33
C GLU A 316 -17.05 -8.50 -8.51
N TRP A 317 -16.42 -9.38 -7.73
CA TRP A 317 -15.01 -9.67 -7.85
C TRP A 317 -14.74 -11.17 -7.73
N PRO A 318 -13.95 -11.76 -8.61
CA PRO A 318 -13.34 -11.17 -9.81
C PRO A 318 -14.38 -10.74 -10.84
N LEU A 319 -13.99 -9.79 -11.70
CA LEU A 319 -14.86 -9.38 -12.83
C LEU A 319 -15.23 -10.60 -13.67
N PRO A 320 -16.47 -10.68 -14.14
CA PRO A 320 -16.98 -11.80 -14.93
C PRO A 320 -16.25 -12.02 -16.25
#